data_7023ac244b45e002a88f1d4ab96f2952
#
_entry.id   7023ac244b45e002a88f1d4ab96f2952
#
_cell.length_a   1.000
_cell.length_b   1.000
_cell.length_c   1.000
_cell.angle_alpha   90.00
_cell.angle_beta   90.00
_cell.angle_gamma   90.00
#
_symmetry.space_group_name_H-M   'P 1'
#
loop_
_entity.id
_entity.type
_entity.pdbx_description
1 polymer ?
#
loop_
_entity_poly.entity_id
_entity_poly.type
_entity_poly.pdbx_seq_one_letter_code
_entity_poly.pdbx_strand_id
1 'polypeptide(L)'
;MIQVQTELTVADNTGAKRVECIKVLGGSKRRYAAVGDTIVISVKDAIPKGKVKKGSVHKAVVVRTRKEIFRDDGSKIQFDNNAVVLTDEKGEPMGTRIFGPVTRELRAAGHTKIISLAPEVI
;
A
#
# COMPACT_ATOMS: atom_id res chain seq x y z
N MET A 1 -11.77 -3.94 2.43
CA MET A 1 -11.45 -2.79 1.58
C MET A 1 -11.00 -1.63 2.44
N ILE A 2 -10.24 -0.74 1.86
CA ILE A 2 -9.62 0.37 2.58
C ILE A 2 -10.41 1.64 2.31
N GLN A 3 -10.76 2.35 3.36
CA GLN A 3 -11.48 3.61 3.29
C GLN A 3 -10.80 4.66 4.15
N VAL A 4 -11.31 5.89 4.12
CA VAL A 4 -10.81 6.96 4.98
C VAL A 4 -10.90 6.51 6.45
N GLN A 5 -9.86 6.80 7.22
CA GLN A 5 -9.64 6.41 8.62
C GLN A 5 -9.24 4.95 8.84
N THR A 6 -9.06 4.14 7.79
CA THR A 6 -8.52 2.80 7.94
C THR A 6 -7.04 2.89 8.31
N GLU A 7 -6.62 2.18 9.36
CA GLU A 7 -5.21 2.05 9.71
C GLU A 7 -4.59 0.89 8.94
N LEU A 8 -3.35 1.12 8.48
CA LEU A 8 -2.63 0.14 7.67
C LEU A 8 -1.20 0.01 8.20
N THR A 9 -0.62 -1.16 7.97
CA THR A 9 0.81 -1.36 8.23
C THR A 9 1.59 -0.97 6.98
N VAL A 10 2.87 -0.64 7.18
CA VAL A 10 3.76 -0.27 6.08
C VAL A 10 4.67 -1.45 5.76
N ALA A 11 4.71 -1.85 4.50
CA ALA A 11 5.43 -3.03 4.04
C ALA A 11 6.82 -2.71 3.46
N ASP A 12 7.33 -1.52 3.69
CA ASP A 12 8.63 -1.13 3.15
C ASP A 12 9.58 -0.65 4.25
N ASN A 13 10.81 -0.31 3.86
CA ASN A 13 11.87 0.10 4.78
C ASN A 13 12.04 1.61 4.87
N THR A 14 10.99 2.39 4.62
CA THR A 14 11.04 3.86 4.76
C THR A 14 11.11 4.32 6.22
N GLY A 15 10.81 3.45 7.16
CA GLY A 15 10.78 3.77 8.58
C GLY A 15 9.39 4.00 9.14
N ALA A 16 8.39 4.22 8.31
CA ALA A 16 7.02 4.28 8.77
C ALA A 16 6.55 2.88 9.19
N LYS A 17 5.82 2.80 10.30
CA LYS A 17 5.30 1.52 10.80
C LYS A 17 3.80 1.40 10.61
N ARG A 18 3.08 2.46 10.93
CA ARG A 18 1.63 2.49 10.88
C ARG A 18 1.16 3.81 10.27
N VAL A 19 0.19 3.72 9.38
CA VAL A 19 -0.35 4.88 8.69
C VAL A 19 -1.87 4.81 8.69
N GLU A 20 -2.52 5.94 8.44
CA GLU A 20 -3.97 6.04 8.35
C GLU A 20 -4.35 6.61 7.00
N CYS A 21 -5.31 5.99 6.33
CA CYS A 21 -5.82 6.49 5.06
C CYS A 21 -6.64 7.76 5.30
N ILE A 22 -6.28 8.84 4.64
CA ILE A 22 -7.01 10.10 4.74
C ILE A 22 -7.77 10.45 3.47
N LYS A 23 -7.42 9.83 2.34
CA LYS A 23 -8.14 10.03 1.08
C LYS A 23 -7.90 8.86 0.14
N VAL A 24 -8.94 8.46 -0.59
CA VAL A 24 -8.83 7.48 -1.67
C VAL A 24 -8.81 8.23 -2.99
N LEU A 25 -7.75 8.06 -3.76
CA LEU A 25 -7.59 8.72 -5.06
C LEU A 25 -8.25 7.91 -6.18
N GLY A 26 -8.52 8.54 -7.31
CA GLY A 26 -9.05 7.87 -8.49
C GLY A 26 -10.46 8.25 -8.89
N GLY A 27 -11.05 9.29 -8.29
CA GLY A 27 -12.38 9.78 -8.67
C GLY A 27 -13.04 10.55 -7.54
N SER A 28 -13.93 11.48 -7.88
CA SER A 28 -14.50 12.41 -6.92
C SER A 28 -15.42 11.76 -5.87
N LYS A 29 -15.94 10.56 -6.15
CA LYS A 29 -16.86 9.85 -5.25
C LYS A 29 -16.33 8.50 -4.81
N ARG A 30 -15.05 8.26 -5.00
CA ARG A 30 -14.47 6.97 -4.66
C ARG A 30 -14.38 6.80 -3.15
N ARG A 31 -14.95 5.72 -2.63
CA ARG A 31 -15.02 5.45 -1.19
C ARG A 31 -13.98 4.44 -0.73
N TYR A 32 -13.64 3.46 -1.57
CA TYR A 32 -12.83 2.31 -1.17
C TYR A 32 -11.65 2.12 -2.10
N ALA A 33 -10.52 1.71 -1.50
CA ALA A 33 -9.34 1.31 -2.24
C ALA A 33 -9.16 -0.20 -2.15
N ALA A 34 -8.67 -0.78 -3.24
CA ALA A 34 -8.28 -2.19 -3.31
C ALA A 34 -6.79 -2.26 -3.61
N VAL A 35 -6.26 -3.49 -3.74
CA VAL A 35 -4.85 -3.68 -4.09
C VAL A 35 -4.55 -3.00 -5.44
N GLY A 36 -3.45 -2.27 -5.49
CA GLY A 36 -3.03 -1.52 -6.66
C GLY A 36 -3.52 -0.09 -6.72
N ASP A 37 -4.45 0.28 -5.84
CA ASP A 37 -4.96 1.65 -5.79
C ASP A 37 -4.01 2.55 -4.98
N THR A 38 -3.96 3.82 -5.36
CA THR A 38 -3.18 4.83 -4.67
C THR A 38 -4.08 5.57 -3.68
N ILE A 39 -3.59 5.74 -2.47
CA ILE A 39 -4.28 6.49 -1.41
C ILE A 39 -3.35 7.55 -0.84
N VAL A 40 -3.90 8.52 -0.15
CA VAL A 40 -3.14 9.48 0.64
C VAL A 40 -3.20 9.03 2.09
N ILE A 41 -2.03 8.98 2.74
CA ILE A 41 -1.91 8.49 4.11
C ILE A 41 -1.25 9.54 5.00
N SER A 42 -1.53 9.45 6.29
CA SER A 42 -0.84 10.18 7.34
C SER A 42 -0.06 9.18 8.18
N VAL A 43 1.21 9.46 8.44
CA VAL A 43 2.08 8.57 9.23
C VAL A 43 1.75 8.74 10.70
N LYS A 44 1.30 7.65 11.35
CA LYS A 44 0.93 7.66 12.77
C LYS A 44 2.03 7.13 13.67
N ASP A 45 2.93 6.30 13.15
CA ASP A 45 4.04 5.75 13.90
C ASP A 45 5.21 5.52 12.94
N ALA A 46 6.40 5.96 13.35
CA ALA A 46 7.60 5.83 12.53
C ALA A 46 8.84 5.79 13.41
N ILE A 47 9.92 5.17 12.90
CA ILE A 47 11.19 5.20 13.60
C ILE A 47 11.83 6.60 13.50
N PRO A 48 12.57 7.06 14.54
CA PRO A 48 13.09 8.44 14.55
C PRO A 48 14.04 8.78 13.41
N LYS A 49 14.79 7.81 12.90
CA LYS A 49 15.81 8.01 11.86
C LYS A 49 15.38 7.56 10.47
N GLY A 50 14.09 7.32 10.26
CA GLY A 50 13.59 6.88 8.96
C GLY A 50 13.48 7.99 7.93
N LYS A 51 13.22 7.63 6.69
CA LYS A 51 13.01 8.58 5.59
C LYS A 51 11.77 9.42 5.76
N VAL A 52 10.77 8.92 6.50
CA VAL A 52 9.51 9.62 6.75
C VAL A 52 9.37 9.86 8.23
N LYS A 53 8.70 10.95 8.57
CA LYS A 53 8.49 11.36 9.95
C LYS A 53 7.04 11.17 10.36
N LYS A 54 6.84 10.93 11.66
CA LYS A 54 5.50 10.87 12.24
C LYS A 54 4.76 12.17 11.95
N GLY A 55 3.50 12.05 11.53
CA GLY A 55 2.66 13.19 11.21
C GLY A 55 2.75 13.67 9.77
N SER A 56 3.70 13.17 8.98
CA SER A 56 3.82 13.57 7.57
C SER A 56 2.74 12.91 6.72
N VAL A 57 2.46 13.51 5.57
CA VAL A 57 1.44 13.04 4.62
C VAL A 57 2.13 12.62 3.33
N HIS A 58 1.81 11.42 2.86
CA HIS A 58 2.41 10.85 1.66
C HIS A 58 1.36 10.10 0.85
N LYS A 59 1.68 9.82 -0.41
CA LYS A 59 0.93 8.87 -1.22
C LYS A 59 1.43 7.46 -0.96
N ALA A 60 0.55 6.49 -1.09
CA ALA A 60 0.90 5.09 -0.89
C ALA A 60 0.07 4.21 -1.82
N VAL A 61 0.62 3.06 -2.16
CA VAL A 61 -0.07 2.04 -2.96
C VAL A 61 -0.41 0.86 -2.07
N VAL A 62 -1.65 0.42 -2.13
CA VAL A 62 -2.13 -0.73 -1.35
C VAL A 62 -1.58 -2.01 -1.97
N VAL A 63 -0.85 -2.80 -1.18
CA VAL A 63 -0.22 -4.04 -1.67
C VAL A 63 -0.86 -5.30 -1.08
N ARG A 64 -1.51 -5.21 0.07
CA ARG A 64 -2.21 -6.33 0.71
C ARG A 64 -3.51 -5.82 1.34
N THR A 65 -4.54 -6.66 1.29
CA THR A 65 -5.83 -6.36 1.95
C THR A 65 -6.32 -7.57 2.73
N ARG A 66 -7.05 -7.32 3.81
CA ARG A 66 -7.75 -8.39 4.55
C ARG A 66 -8.94 -8.91 3.77
N LYS A 67 -9.52 -8.10 2.92
CA LYS A 67 -10.62 -8.54 2.07
C LYS A 67 -10.07 -9.38 0.92
N GLU A 68 -10.75 -10.48 0.59
CA GLU A 68 -10.32 -11.38 -0.48
C GLU A 68 -10.35 -10.70 -1.85
N ILE A 69 -9.38 -11.07 -2.67
CA ILE A 69 -9.29 -10.69 -4.07
C ILE A 69 -9.69 -11.92 -4.88
N PHE A 70 -10.75 -11.79 -5.70
CA PHE A 70 -11.20 -12.87 -6.57
C PHE A 70 -10.49 -12.77 -7.92
N ARG A 71 -10.01 -13.91 -8.39
CA ARG A 71 -9.32 -14.01 -9.68
C ARG A 71 -10.21 -14.74 -10.71
N ASP A 72 -9.87 -14.52 -11.98
CA ASP A 72 -10.66 -15.07 -13.10
C ASP A 72 -10.70 -16.60 -13.12
N ASP A 73 -9.68 -17.26 -12.55
CA ASP A 73 -9.62 -18.72 -12.47
C ASP A 73 -10.42 -19.32 -11.33
N GLY A 74 -11.15 -18.49 -10.57
CA GLY A 74 -11.95 -18.92 -9.43
C GLY A 74 -11.20 -18.96 -8.11
N SER A 75 -9.89 -18.71 -8.09
CA SER A 75 -9.14 -18.64 -6.86
C SER A 75 -9.35 -17.30 -6.16
N LYS A 76 -9.04 -17.25 -4.86
CA LYS A 76 -9.08 -16.02 -4.10
C LYS A 76 -7.82 -15.90 -3.25
N ILE A 77 -7.40 -14.65 -3.00
CA ILE A 77 -6.26 -14.35 -2.17
C ILE A 77 -6.70 -13.41 -1.07
N GLN A 78 -6.27 -13.70 0.15
CA GLN A 78 -6.62 -12.94 1.34
C GLN A 78 -5.41 -12.89 2.27
N PHE A 79 -5.17 -11.73 2.88
CA PHE A 79 -4.08 -11.53 3.82
C PHE A 79 -4.61 -11.25 5.22
N ASP A 80 -3.73 -11.36 6.21
CA ASP A 80 -4.10 -11.13 7.62
C ASP A 80 -4.20 -9.64 7.97
N ASN A 81 -3.63 -8.77 7.14
CA ASN A 81 -3.60 -7.34 7.40
C ASN A 81 -3.74 -6.54 6.11
N ASN A 82 -4.01 -5.25 6.27
CA ASN A 82 -3.93 -4.28 5.18
C ASN A 82 -2.54 -3.65 5.21
N ALA A 83 -1.85 -3.62 4.09
CA ALA A 83 -0.52 -3.06 4.01
C ALA A 83 -0.35 -2.19 2.78
N VAL A 84 0.50 -1.17 2.93
CA VAL A 84 0.82 -0.22 1.86
C VAL A 84 2.32 -0.10 1.70
N VAL A 85 2.73 0.39 0.54
CA VAL A 85 4.09 0.83 0.24
C VAL A 85 4.03 2.32 -0.03
N LEU A 86 4.87 3.11 0.65
CA LEU A 86 4.90 4.55 0.46
C LEU A 86 5.53 4.89 -0.88
N THR A 87 4.93 5.84 -1.57
CA THR A 87 5.40 6.28 -2.88
C THR A 87 5.63 7.79 -2.89
N ASP A 88 6.43 8.25 -3.84
CA ASP A 88 6.58 9.67 -4.10
C ASP A 88 5.42 10.17 -4.98
N GLU A 89 5.46 11.45 -5.37
CA GLU A 89 4.41 12.04 -6.18
C GLU A 89 4.32 11.43 -7.59
N LYS A 90 5.40 10.82 -8.05
CA LYS A 90 5.43 10.15 -9.36
C LYS A 90 4.91 8.72 -9.31
N GLY A 91 4.59 8.22 -8.13
CA GLY A 91 4.12 6.85 -7.95
C GLY A 91 5.21 5.81 -7.79
N GLU A 92 6.46 6.23 -7.66
CA GLU A 92 7.58 5.31 -7.45
C GLU A 92 7.78 5.03 -5.95
N PRO A 93 8.16 3.79 -5.58
CA PRO A 93 8.36 3.48 -4.16
C PRO A 93 9.48 4.30 -3.55
N MET A 94 9.26 4.83 -2.36
CA MET A 94 10.25 5.60 -1.61
C MET A 94 11.31 4.71 -0.98
N GLY A 95 10.92 3.50 -0.57
CA GLY A 95 11.84 2.54 0.03
C GLY A 95 12.59 1.73 -1.01
N THR A 96 13.61 1.01 -0.55
CA THR A 96 14.43 0.16 -1.39
C THR A 96 14.09 -1.33 -1.24
N ARG A 97 13.31 -1.68 -0.21
CA ARG A 97 12.91 -3.07 0.07
C ARG A 97 11.45 -3.13 0.46
N ILE A 98 10.82 -4.22 0.10
CA ILE A 98 9.44 -4.52 0.49
C ILE A 98 9.44 -5.79 1.34
N PHE A 99 8.69 -5.79 2.43
CA PHE A 99 8.58 -6.91 3.36
C PHE A 99 7.31 -7.69 3.10
N GLY A 100 7.42 -8.99 2.99
CA GLY A 100 6.30 -9.89 2.79
C GLY A 100 5.80 -9.92 1.35
N PRO A 101 4.78 -10.74 1.07
CA PRO A 101 4.29 -10.94 -0.28
C PRO A 101 3.47 -9.75 -0.77
N VAL A 102 3.46 -9.57 -2.09
CA VAL A 102 2.53 -8.67 -2.78
C VAL A 102 1.76 -9.47 -3.83
N THR A 103 0.69 -8.92 -4.34
CA THR A 103 -0.11 -9.61 -5.36
C THR A 103 0.29 -9.17 -6.77
N ARG A 104 0.11 -10.05 -7.74
CA ARG A 104 0.41 -9.74 -9.15
C ARG A 104 -0.58 -8.75 -9.77
N GLU A 105 -1.68 -8.44 -9.10
CA GLU A 105 -2.61 -7.39 -9.52
C GLU A 105 -1.93 -6.01 -9.61
N LEU A 106 -0.82 -5.83 -8.88
CA LEU A 106 -0.02 -4.59 -8.97
C LEU A 106 0.56 -4.36 -10.38
N ARG A 107 0.88 -5.44 -11.10
CA ARG A 107 1.39 -5.33 -12.47
C ARG A 107 0.33 -4.74 -13.41
N ALA A 108 -0.90 -5.21 -13.27
CA ALA A 108 -2.01 -4.69 -14.07
C ALA A 108 -2.30 -3.22 -13.77
N ALA A 109 -2.03 -2.78 -12.53
CA ALA A 109 -2.20 -1.38 -12.13
C ALA A 109 -0.99 -0.50 -12.48
N GLY A 110 0.07 -1.06 -13.07
CA GLY A 110 1.22 -0.30 -13.51
C GLY A 110 2.35 -0.14 -12.49
N HIS A 111 2.29 -0.86 -11.37
CA HIS A 111 3.28 -0.75 -10.29
C HIS A 111 4.40 -1.79 -10.41
N THR A 112 5.08 -1.80 -11.56
CA THR A 112 6.12 -2.80 -11.83
C THR A 112 7.34 -2.68 -10.93
N LYS A 113 7.70 -1.46 -10.51
CA LYS A 113 8.82 -1.26 -9.59
C LYS A 113 8.57 -1.86 -8.22
N ILE A 114 7.34 -1.78 -7.72
CA ILE A 114 6.96 -2.39 -6.46
C ILE A 114 7.11 -3.91 -6.55
N ILE A 115 6.65 -4.49 -7.66
CA ILE A 115 6.79 -5.93 -7.88
C ILE A 115 8.25 -6.35 -7.91
N SER A 116 9.12 -5.56 -8.55
CA SER A 116 10.54 -5.89 -8.64
C SER A 116 11.27 -5.86 -7.29
N LEU A 117 10.77 -5.07 -6.34
CA LEU A 117 11.36 -4.98 -5.00
C LEU A 117 10.79 -6.02 -4.02
N ALA A 118 9.68 -6.65 -4.36
CA ALA A 118 9.01 -7.59 -3.45
C ALA A 118 9.75 -8.93 -3.41
N PRO A 119 9.85 -9.56 -2.23
CA PRO A 119 10.49 -10.86 -2.11
C PRO A 119 9.65 -12.00 -2.70
N GLU A 120 8.34 -11.81 -2.76
CA GLU A 120 7.41 -12.81 -3.29
C GLU A 120 6.22 -12.13 -3.94
N VAL A 121 5.82 -12.61 -5.11
CA VAL A 121 4.64 -12.12 -5.83
C VAL A 121 3.68 -13.28 -5.99
N ILE A 122 2.50 -13.14 -5.41
CA ILE A 122 1.44 -14.15 -5.44
C ILE A 122 0.39 -13.79 -6.54
#